data_246c4005950cfe9c5b005a16279e9b60
#
_entry.id   246c4005950cfe9c5b005a16279e9b60
#
_cell.length_a   1.000
_cell.length_b   1.000
_cell.length_c   1.000
_cell.angle_alpha   90.00
_cell.angle_beta   90.00
_cell.angle_gamma   90.00
#
_symmetry.space_group_name_H-M   'P 1'
#
loop_
_entity.id
_entity.type
_entity.pdbx_description
1 polymer ?
#
loop_
_entity_poly.entity_id
_entity_poly.type
_entity_poly.pdbx_seq_one_letter_code
_entity_poly.pdbx_strand_id
1 'polypeptide(L)'
;MTTKDFQNRSLLRIFLSYFKPHRRLFALDMTCAFLIAVVDLAFPLVSRTALYTWLPEKQFRVFFIVMAAVVAAYVVRSGLYFVVAYWGHTFGIRVEADIRRDLYHHMQELGFDFYDRNRTGQLMSRLTSDLFEVTELAHHGPEDLFISLVTIVGALVVMFCIRWELALVLLVMLPVLLLAALRRRKQMSAASRAAKQKTGVINAAIESGLSGVRTTKAFANEEAQQERFDEANEVFKTAKRGFHKEMGFFTAVMEFFTNILPVAVIAVGGWLIMKERMDYVDLITFSLYVTSFVSPIRKLANFAEMFSNGFAGLNRFVELMRTEPTIQDAPDAVELTDVRGAVDVEHVSFAYAGETEVLHDVSLSVPAGETVALVGPSGGGKSTLCQLLPRFYDVDEGSIRVDGLDVRQVTQGSLRRAIGIVQQDVFLFADTIRENIRYGRPGASDEEVEAAAKRAEIYNDIMAMPDGFDTYVGERGTLLSGGQKQRVSIARIFLKDPPILILDEATSALDSVTEAKIQGAFDELSQGRTTLIIAHRLSTIRAADRILVIQNGRIAEEGSHRQLLALNGAYARLYLTQDLGGAYGQA
;
A
#
# COMPACT_ATOMS: atom_id res chain seq x y z
N MET A 1 -1.59 11.08 -14.53
CA MET A 1 -2.65 10.56 -15.43
C MET A 1 -3.98 10.69 -14.71
N THR A 2 -5.08 11.02 -15.39
CA THR A 2 -6.41 11.12 -14.76
C THR A 2 -7.05 9.73 -14.64
N THR A 3 -8.03 9.55 -13.73
CA THR A 3 -8.78 8.28 -13.57
C THR A 3 -9.40 7.82 -14.91
N LYS A 4 -9.90 8.77 -15.73
CA LYS A 4 -10.40 8.50 -17.08
C LYS A 4 -9.35 7.93 -18.04
N ASP A 5 -8.08 8.31 -17.90
CA ASP A 5 -6.98 7.74 -18.67
C ASP A 5 -6.76 6.27 -18.33
N PHE A 6 -6.92 5.88 -17.04
CA PHE A 6 -6.80 4.50 -16.60
C PHE A 6 -7.98 3.63 -17.04
N GLN A 7 -9.20 4.17 -17.13
CA GLN A 7 -10.38 3.45 -17.62
C GLN A 7 -10.28 3.07 -19.10
N ASN A 8 -9.77 3.97 -19.94
CA ASN A 8 -9.82 3.84 -21.40
C ASN A 8 -8.60 3.14 -22.01
N ARG A 9 -7.52 2.90 -21.25
CA ARG A 9 -6.26 2.33 -21.77
C ARG A 9 -6.09 0.87 -21.36
N SER A 10 -5.45 0.09 -22.26
CA SER A 10 -5.03 -1.27 -21.92
C SER A 10 -3.89 -1.24 -20.89
N LEU A 11 -3.79 -2.29 -20.07
CA LEU A 11 -2.76 -2.47 -19.04
C LEU A 11 -1.35 -2.22 -19.58
N LEU A 12 -1.03 -2.80 -20.73
CA LEU A 12 0.28 -2.65 -21.36
C LEU A 12 0.57 -1.18 -21.75
N ARG A 13 -0.43 -0.43 -22.24
CA ARG A 13 -0.27 0.99 -22.56
C ARG A 13 -0.05 1.84 -21.32
N ILE A 14 -0.74 1.52 -20.23
CA ILE A 14 -0.54 2.17 -18.93
C ILE A 14 0.89 1.90 -18.45
N PHE A 15 1.32 0.65 -18.44
CA PHE A 15 2.66 0.25 -18.03
C PHE A 15 3.76 0.98 -18.84
N LEU A 16 3.66 0.95 -20.16
CA LEU A 16 4.62 1.61 -21.04
C LEU A 16 4.60 3.15 -20.94
N SER A 17 3.50 3.75 -20.46
CA SER A 17 3.44 5.20 -20.26
C SER A 17 4.39 5.67 -19.17
N TYR A 18 4.67 4.85 -18.14
CA TYR A 18 5.64 5.14 -17.09
C TYR A 18 7.11 5.03 -17.55
N PHE A 19 7.36 4.38 -18.69
CA PHE A 19 8.71 4.36 -19.29
C PHE A 19 9.06 5.66 -20.00
N LYS A 20 8.04 6.38 -20.50
CA LYS A 20 8.22 7.57 -21.33
C LYS A 20 9.07 8.67 -20.69
N PRO A 21 8.90 9.03 -19.39
CA PRO A 21 9.74 10.02 -18.73
C PRO A 21 11.21 9.57 -18.63
N HIS A 22 11.44 8.25 -18.51
CA HIS A 22 12.76 7.65 -18.25
C HIS A 22 13.38 6.97 -19.48
N ARG A 23 12.87 7.25 -20.70
CA ARG A 23 13.27 6.60 -21.96
C ARG A 23 14.78 6.64 -22.25
N ARG A 24 15.49 7.66 -21.75
CA ARG A 24 16.95 7.77 -21.95
C ARG A 24 17.71 6.72 -21.15
N LEU A 25 17.30 6.47 -19.92
CA LEU A 25 17.90 5.43 -19.09
C LEU A 25 17.60 4.04 -19.64
N PHE A 26 16.36 3.80 -20.05
CA PHE A 26 15.96 2.55 -20.68
C PHE A 26 16.74 2.28 -21.98
N ALA A 27 16.91 3.29 -22.83
CA ALA A 27 17.70 3.15 -24.06
C ALA A 27 19.19 2.90 -23.78
N LEU A 28 19.76 3.57 -22.77
CA LEU A 28 21.15 3.33 -22.34
C LEU A 28 21.32 1.88 -21.87
N ASP A 29 20.42 1.39 -21.02
CA ASP A 29 20.41 0.03 -20.49
C ASP A 29 20.36 -1.00 -21.63
N MET A 30 19.37 -0.90 -22.53
CA MET A 30 19.22 -1.80 -23.68
C MET A 30 20.43 -1.75 -24.62
N THR A 31 21.04 -0.57 -24.82
CA THR A 31 22.24 -0.43 -25.68
C THR A 31 23.45 -1.12 -25.03
N CYS A 32 23.67 -0.92 -23.74
CA CYS A 32 24.75 -1.58 -23.01
C CYS A 32 24.55 -3.10 -22.98
N ALA A 33 23.34 -3.56 -22.76
CA ALA A 33 22.97 -4.98 -22.79
C ALA A 33 23.22 -5.61 -24.16
N PHE A 34 22.89 -4.91 -25.24
CA PHE A 34 23.20 -5.34 -26.61
C PHE A 34 24.72 -5.45 -26.86
N LEU A 35 25.50 -4.43 -26.45
CA LEU A 35 26.96 -4.46 -26.61
C LEU A 35 27.60 -5.60 -25.81
N ILE A 36 27.13 -5.92 -24.64
CA ILE A 36 27.56 -7.09 -23.87
C ILE A 36 27.33 -8.37 -24.67
N ALA A 37 26.10 -8.55 -25.21
CA ALA A 37 25.78 -9.72 -26.03
C ALA A 37 26.68 -9.84 -27.29
N VAL A 38 26.99 -8.72 -27.93
CA VAL A 38 27.92 -8.70 -29.09
C VAL A 38 29.32 -9.15 -28.70
N VAL A 39 29.87 -8.70 -27.57
CA VAL A 39 31.19 -9.13 -27.07
C VAL A 39 31.18 -10.63 -26.78
N ASP A 40 30.13 -11.14 -26.16
CA ASP A 40 29.99 -12.57 -25.82
C ASP A 40 29.86 -13.46 -27.06
N LEU A 41 29.19 -12.97 -28.12
CA LEU A 41 29.08 -13.68 -29.41
C LEU A 41 30.35 -13.60 -30.24
N ALA A 42 31.15 -12.53 -30.13
CA ALA A 42 32.37 -12.33 -30.90
C ALA A 42 33.53 -13.23 -30.43
N PHE A 43 33.63 -13.51 -29.13
CA PHE A 43 34.76 -14.24 -28.55
C PHE A 43 34.98 -15.63 -29.15
N PRO A 44 33.95 -16.52 -29.32
CA PRO A 44 34.17 -17.80 -29.98
C PRO A 44 34.64 -17.70 -31.44
N LEU A 45 34.22 -16.67 -32.20
CA LEU A 45 34.67 -16.41 -33.55
C LEU A 45 36.15 -16.00 -33.60
N VAL A 46 36.55 -15.10 -32.71
CA VAL A 46 37.93 -14.68 -32.55
C VAL A 46 38.82 -15.88 -32.19
N SER A 47 38.36 -16.71 -31.24
CA SER A 47 39.06 -17.95 -30.87
C SER A 47 39.18 -18.91 -32.05
N ARG A 48 38.13 -19.06 -32.85
CA ARG A 48 38.16 -19.87 -34.08
C ARG A 48 39.21 -19.38 -35.05
N THR A 49 39.24 -18.08 -35.36
CA THR A 49 40.23 -17.49 -36.28
C THR A 49 41.65 -17.64 -35.72
N ALA A 50 41.84 -17.49 -34.43
CA ALA A 50 43.13 -17.69 -33.78
C ALA A 50 43.67 -19.12 -33.98
N LEU A 51 42.79 -20.11 -33.77
CA LEU A 51 43.17 -21.54 -33.90
C LEU A 51 43.32 -21.99 -35.35
N TYR A 52 42.56 -21.42 -36.31
CA TYR A 52 42.65 -21.80 -37.72
C TYR A 52 43.78 -21.10 -38.47
N THR A 53 44.05 -19.84 -38.16
CA THR A 53 44.92 -19.00 -38.98
C THR A 53 46.19 -18.59 -38.24
N TRP A 54 46.06 -17.86 -37.15
CA TRP A 54 47.22 -17.17 -36.56
C TRP A 54 48.21 -18.12 -35.89
N LEU A 55 47.78 -19.17 -35.25
CA LEU A 55 48.67 -20.14 -34.59
C LEU A 55 49.34 -21.09 -35.59
N PRO A 56 48.62 -21.73 -36.56
CA PRO A 56 49.25 -22.58 -37.56
C PRO A 56 50.23 -21.83 -38.45
N GLU A 57 49.91 -20.58 -38.85
CA GLU A 57 50.76 -19.72 -39.69
C GLU A 57 51.87 -19.03 -38.90
N LYS A 58 52.02 -19.32 -37.59
CA LYS A 58 53.01 -18.72 -36.67
C LYS A 58 52.93 -17.19 -36.56
N GLN A 59 51.75 -16.61 -36.81
CA GLN A 59 51.47 -15.18 -36.70
C GLN A 59 51.34 -14.74 -35.22
N PHE A 60 52.31 -15.07 -34.37
CA PHE A 60 52.25 -14.85 -32.93
C PHE A 60 52.04 -13.39 -32.52
N ARG A 61 52.58 -12.45 -33.30
CA ARG A 61 52.39 -11.01 -33.04
C ARG A 61 50.91 -10.62 -33.15
N VAL A 62 50.25 -11.05 -34.23
CA VAL A 62 48.81 -10.80 -34.46
C VAL A 62 47.99 -11.47 -33.35
N PHE A 63 48.30 -12.73 -33.04
CA PHE A 63 47.65 -13.48 -31.98
C PHE A 63 47.67 -12.72 -30.64
N PHE A 64 48.85 -12.29 -30.17
CA PHE A 64 48.96 -11.60 -28.89
C PHE A 64 48.33 -10.19 -28.89
N ILE A 65 48.37 -9.46 -30.00
CA ILE A 65 47.69 -8.17 -30.13
C ILE A 65 46.18 -8.36 -30.03
N VAL A 66 45.60 -9.35 -30.71
CA VAL A 66 44.17 -9.61 -30.69
C VAL A 66 43.74 -10.14 -29.32
N MET A 67 44.53 -11.00 -28.68
CA MET A 67 44.24 -11.46 -27.32
C MET A 67 44.25 -10.29 -26.32
N ALA A 68 45.19 -9.36 -26.43
CA ALA A 68 45.17 -8.14 -25.63
C ALA A 68 43.93 -7.27 -25.90
N ALA A 69 43.50 -7.17 -27.18
CA ALA A 69 42.26 -6.48 -27.55
C ALA A 69 41.01 -7.19 -26.95
N VAL A 70 40.98 -8.52 -26.93
CA VAL A 70 39.91 -9.29 -26.27
C VAL A 70 39.88 -9.00 -24.78
N VAL A 71 41.04 -8.99 -24.09
CA VAL A 71 41.10 -8.61 -22.68
C VAL A 71 40.56 -7.20 -22.46
N ALA A 72 40.96 -6.23 -23.31
CA ALA A 72 40.43 -4.88 -23.24
C ALA A 72 38.89 -4.83 -23.46
N ALA A 73 38.39 -5.62 -24.42
CA ALA A 73 36.94 -5.75 -24.65
C ALA A 73 36.21 -6.32 -23.45
N TYR A 74 36.78 -7.27 -22.71
CA TYR A 74 36.19 -7.79 -21.48
C TYR A 74 36.24 -6.78 -20.31
N VAL A 75 37.27 -5.92 -20.26
CA VAL A 75 37.30 -4.79 -19.29
C VAL A 75 36.15 -3.81 -19.61
N VAL A 76 35.99 -3.44 -20.90
CA VAL A 76 34.86 -2.59 -21.33
C VAL A 76 33.52 -3.27 -21.02
N ARG A 77 33.40 -4.57 -21.35
CA ARG A 77 32.20 -5.37 -21.00
C ARG A 77 31.87 -5.31 -19.52
N SER A 78 32.87 -5.41 -18.64
CA SER A 78 32.67 -5.30 -17.19
C SER A 78 32.12 -3.91 -16.81
N GLY A 79 32.63 -2.85 -17.44
CA GLY A 79 32.11 -1.49 -17.27
C GLY A 79 30.65 -1.36 -17.77
N LEU A 80 30.34 -1.94 -18.93
CA LEU A 80 28.97 -1.97 -19.46
C LEU A 80 28.03 -2.75 -18.53
N TYR A 81 28.51 -3.86 -17.96
CA TYR A 81 27.73 -4.64 -16.98
C TYR A 81 27.43 -3.83 -15.71
N PHE A 82 28.39 -3.02 -15.24
CA PHE A 82 28.13 -2.08 -14.15
C PHE A 82 27.04 -1.06 -14.52
N VAL A 83 27.09 -0.52 -15.75
CA VAL A 83 26.08 0.44 -16.25
C VAL A 83 24.69 -0.22 -16.26
N VAL A 84 24.56 -1.43 -16.78
CA VAL A 84 23.29 -2.20 -16.79
C VAL A 84 22.81 -2.43 -15.36
N ALA A 85 23.69 -2.94 -14.48
CA ALA A 85 23.33 -3.23 -13.10
C ALA A 85 22.89 -1.98 -12.32
N TYR A 86 23.57 -0.85 -12.49
CA TYR A 86 23.28 0.37 -11.74
C TYR A 86 22.17 1.21 -12.37
N TRP A 87 22.30 1.54 -13.66
CA TRP A 87 21.36 2.44 -14.35
C TRP A 87 20.06 1.74 -14.75
N GLY A 88 20.09 0.44 -15.03
CA GLY A 88 18.89 -0.36 -15.27
C GLY A 88 18.04 -0.45 -14.01
N HIS A 89 18.62 -0.78 -12.85
CA HIS A 89 17.88 -0.74 -11.57
C HIS A 89 17.42 0.68 -11.24
N THR A 90 18.23 1.73 -11.51
CA THR A 90 17.83 3.13 -11.32
C THR A 90 16.60 3.48 -12.17
N PHE A 91 16.51 2.96 -13.40
CA PHE A 91 15.32 3.10 -14.24
C PHE A 91 14.10 2.47 -13.56
N GLY A 92 14.22 1.23 -13.09
CA GLY A 92 13.14 0.53 -12.36
C GLY A 92 12.68 1.31 -11.13
N ILE A 93 13.61 1.76 -10.28
CA ILE A 93 13.33 2.55 -9.07
C ILE A 93 12.57 3.85 -9.40
N ARG A 94 12.91 4.54 -10.49
CA ARG A 94 12.21 5.77 -10.91
C ARG A 94 10.80 5.47 -11.38
N VAL A 95 10.60 4.41 -12.15
CA VAL A 95 9.26 3.95 -12.57
C VAL A 95 8.41 3.61 -11.34
N GLU A 96 8.99 2.89 -10.38
CA GLU A 96 8.31 2.56 -9.12
C GLU A 96 7.91 3.81 -8.33
N ALA A 97 8.82 4.76 -8.19
CA ALA A 97 8.57 5.99 -7.46
C ALA A 97 7.42 6.82 -8.09
N ASP A 98 7.36 6.87 -9.42
CA ASP A 98 6.28 7.56 -10.13
C ASP A 98 4.94 6.84 -9.95
N ILE A 99 4.90 5.51 -10.09
CA ILE A 99 3.70 4.71 -9.85
C ILE A 99 3.23 4.86 -8.40
N ARG A 100 4.16 4.78 -7.43
CA ARG A 100 3.83 4.93 -5.99
C ARG A 100 3.26 6.31 -5.69
N ARG A 101 3.82 7.36 -6.28
CA ARG A 101 3.32 8.73 -6.11
C ARG A 101 1.91 8.89 -6.64
N ASP A 102 1.65 8.42 -7.87
CA ASP A 102 0.32 8.50 -8.49
C ASP A 102 -0.69 7.70 -7.66
N LEU A 103 -0.33 6.49 -7.21
CA LEU A 103 -1.18 5.64 -6.40
C LEU A 103 -1.50 6.26 -5.04
N TYR A 104 -0.49 6.79 -4.34
CA TYR A 104 -0.69 7.43 -3.04
C TYR A 104 -1.56 8.69 -3.17
N HIS A 105 -1.34 9.51 -4.20
CA HIS A 105 -2.16 10.68 -4.48
C HIS A 105 -3.62 10.27 -4.71
N HIS A 106 -3.85 9.29 -5.57
CA HIS A 106 -5.20 8.80 -5.85
C HIS A 106 -5.89 8.24 -4.59
N MET A 107 -5.16 7.49 -3.77
CA MET A 107 -5.69 7.02 -2.48
C MET A 107 -6.16 8.17 -1.58
N GLN A 108 -5.49 9.34 -1.57
CA GLN A 108 -5.93 10.49 -0.77
C GLN A 108 -7.21 11.14 -1.30
N GLU A 109 -7.61 10.89 -2.54
CA GLU A 109 -8.84 11.37 -3.15
C GLU A 109 -10.05 10.46 -2.89
N LEU A 110 -9.83 9.20 -2.49
CA LEU A 110 -10.88 8.22 -2.25
C LEU A 110 -11.67 8.54 -0.98
N GLY A 111 -12.97 8.24 -1.01
CA GLY A 111 -13.91 8.46 0.09
C GLY A 111 -13.76 7.46 1.24
N PHE A 112 -14.44 7.74 2.36
CA PHE A 112 -14.41 6.90 3.56
C PHE A 112 -14.96 5.49 3.29
N ASP A 113 -15.97 5.34 2.44
CA ASP A 113 -16.53 4.06 2.01
C ASP A 113 -15.48 3.08 1.44
N PHE A 114 -14.46 3.62 0.78
CA PHE A 114 -13.33 2.81 0.31
C PHE A 114 -12.49 2.30 1.48
N TYR A 115 -12.18 3.14 2.46
CA TYR A 115 -11.36 2.79 3.62
C TYR A 115 -12.08 1.85 4.59
N ASP A 116 -13.41 1.95 4.70
CA ASP A 116 -14.23 1.03 5.50
C ASP A 116 -14.18 -0.41 4.99
N ARG A 117 -14.10 -0.56 3.65
CA ARG A 117 -14.04 -1.88 3.00
C ARG A 117 -12.63 -2.45 2.84
N ASN A 118 -11.59 -1.61 2.96
CA ASN A 118 -10.22 -2.01 2.68
C ASN A 118 -9.34 -1.89 3.93
N ARG A 119 -8.66 -2.98 4.28
CA ARG A 119 -7.75 -2.98 5.43
C ARG A 119 -6.46 -2.23 5.09
N THR A 120 -6.00 -1.37 5.99
CA THR A 120 -4.76 -0.58 5.83
C THR A 120 -3.55 -1.43 5.45
N GLY A 121 -3.39 -2.63 6.05
CA GLY A 121 -2.29 -3.53 5.72
C GLY A 121 -2.32 -4.04 4.27
N GLN A 122 -3.51 -4.21 3.67
CA GLN A 122 -3.64 -4.56 2.26
C GLN A 122 -3.23 -3.38 1.37
N LEU A 123 -3.64 -2.16 1.71
CA LEU A 123 -3.27 -0.94 0.99
C LEU A 123 -1.76 -0.69 1.06
N MET A 124 -1.13 -0.92 2.22
CA MET A 124 0.33 -0.87 2.35
C MET A 124 1.02 -1.87 1.43
N SER A 125 0.53 -3.10 1.33
CA SER A 125 1.07 -4.11 0.40
C SER A 125 0.97 -3.66 -1.06
N ARG A 126 -0.11 -2.94 -1.45
CA ARG A 126 -0.26 -2.35 -2.80
C ARG A 126 0.83 -1.32 -3.11
N LEU A 127 1.19 -0.48 -2.11
CA LEU A 127 2.20 0.58 -2.24
C LEU A 127 3.65 0.08 -2.14
N THR A 128 3.86 -1.16 -1.70
CA THR A 128 5.20 -1.75 -1.46
C THR A 128 5.42 -3.01 -2.29
N SER A 129 4.97 -4.16 -1.81
CA SER A 129 5.28 -5.47 -2.41
C SER A 129 4.76 -5.63 -3.83
N ASP A 130 3.55 -5.12 -4.13
CA ASP A 130 3.00 -5.22 -5.48
C ASP A 130 3.79 -4.34 -6.47
N LEU A 131 4.23 -3.15 -6.05
CA LEU A 131 5.05 -2.27 -6.89
C LEU A 131 6.46 -2.83 -7.12
N PHE A 132 7.05 -3.50 -6.13
CA PHE A 132 8.32 -4.19 -6.31
C PHE A 132 8.24 -5.21 -7.45
N GLU A 133 7.20 -6.05 -7.49
CA GLU A 133 7.01 -7.04 -8.56
C GLU A 133 6.80 -6.35 -9.95
N VAL A 134 6.12 -5.19 -9.97
CA VAL A 134 5.95 -4.39 -11.20
C VAL A 134 7.29 -3.81 -11.66
N THR A 135 8.13 -3.36 -10.72
CA THR A 135 9.47 -2.81 -10.99
C THR A 135 10.42 -3.86 -11.55
N GLU A 136 10.43 -5.05 -10.95
CA GLU A 136 11.21 -6.20 -11.45
C GLU A 136 10.82 -6.52 -12.90
N LEU A 137 9.51 -6.52 -13.20
CA LEU A 137 9.02 -6.70 -14.56
C LEU A 137 9.45 -5.56 -15.49
N ALA A 138 9.45 -4.30 -15.02
CA ALA A 138 9.77 -3.13 -15.83
C ALA A 138 11.23 -3.12 -16.28
N HIS A 139 12.16 -3.51 -15.40
CA HIS A 139 13.58 -3.53 -15.66
C HIS A 139 14.02 -4.86 -16.30
N HIS A 140 13.91 -5.95 -15.55
CA HIS A 140 14.40 -7.25 -16.00
C HIS A 140 13.57 -7.87 -17.13
N GLY A 141 12.28 -7.52 -17.24
CA GLY A 141 11.40 -8.08 -18.26
C GLY A 141 11.91 -7.85 -19.68
N PRO A 142 12.01 -6.62 -20.15
CA PRO A 142 12.51 -6.30 -21.47
C PRO A 142 13.99 -6.67 -21.65
N GLU A 143 14.84 -6.44 -20.64
CA GLU A 143 16.27 -6.72 -20.67
C GLU A 143 16.56 -8.21 -20.88
N ASP A 144 16.04 -9.06 -19.99
CA ASP A 144 16.30 -10.51 -20.02
C ASP A 144 15.75 -11.16 -21.29
N LEU A 145 14.57 -10.72 -21.75
CA LEU A 145 13.99 -11.21 -23.00
C LEU A 145 14.85 -10.80 -24.20
N PHE A 146 15.26 -9.53 -24.26
CA PHE A 146 16.06 -8.99 -25.35
C PHE A 146 17.45 -9.63 -25.43
N ILE A 147 18.19 -9.68 -24.31
CA ILE A 147 19.52 -10.30 -24.25
C ILE A 147 19.43 -11.78 -24.60
N SER A 148 18.46 -12.51 -24.04
CA SER A 148 18.30 -13.93 -24.30
C SER A 148 18.01 -14.20 -25.78
N LEU A 149 17.14 -13.39 -26.39
CA LEU A 149 16.81 -13.53 -27.81
C LEU A 149 18.04 -13.25 -28.69
N VAL A 150 18.73 -12.13 -28.46
CA VAL A 150 19.93 -11.74 -29.22
C VAL A 150 21.03 -12.81 -29.11
N THR A 151 21.28 -13.29 -27.88
CA THR A 151 22.34 -14.28 -27.65
C THR A 151 21.99 -15.63 -28.29
N ILE A 152 20.76 -16.15 -28.09
CA ILE A 152 20.36 -17.45 -28.65
C ILE A 152 20.33 -17.40 -30.18
N VAL A 153 19.64 -16.41 -30.76
CA VAL A 153 19.50 -16.29 -32.20
C VAL A 153 20.87 -15.99 -32.85
N GLY A 154 21.64 -15.06 -32.26
CA GLY A 154 22.96 -14.70 -32.76
C GLY A 154 23.94 -15.88 -32.76
N ALA A 155 23.97 -16.63 -31.64
CA ALA A 155 24.81 -17.84 -31.56
C ALA A 155 24.37 -18.92 -32.57
N LEU A 156 23.06 -19.19 -32.68
CA LEU A 156 22.55 -20.15 -33.67
C LEU A 156 22.88 -19.75 -35.09
N VAL A 157 22.70 -18.48 -35.50
CA VAL A 157 23.05 -17.98 -36.84
C VAL A 157 24.53 -18.22 -37.15
N VAL A 158 25.42 -17.85 -36.22
CA VAL A 158 26.86 -18.09 -36.39
C VAL A 158 27.16 -19.59 -36.51
N MET A 159 26.58 -20.40 -35.65
CA MET A 159 26.78 -21.87 -35.67
C MET A 159 26.27 -22.49 -36.99
N PHE A 160 25.12 -22.03 -37.51
CA PHE A 160 24.63 -22.47 -38.82
C PHE A 160 25.59 -22.09 -39.97
N CYS A 161 26.23 -20.92 -39.91
CA CYS A 161 27.23 -20.52 -40.88
C CYS A 161 28.54 -21.34 -40.81
N ILE A 162 28.86 -21.91 -39.64
CA ILE A 162 30.04 -22.75 -39.44
C ILE A 162 29.75 -24.19 -39.88
N ARG A 163 28.76 -24.84 -39.22
CA ARG A 163 28.36 -26.23 -39.50
C ARG A 163 26.88 -26.43 -39.21
N TRP A 164 26.05 -26.45 -40.22
CA TRP A 164 24.61 -26.52 -40.10
C TRP A 164 24.11 -27.82 -39.44
N GLU A 165 24.83 -28.97 -39.68
CA GLU A 165 24.46 -30.28 -39.15
C GLU A 165 24.48 -30.26 -37.60
N LEU A 166 25.52 -29.67 -37.03
CA LEU A 166 25.67 -29.59 -35.57
C LEU A 166 24.79 -28.52 -34.97
N ALA A 167 24.55 -27.40 -35.67
CA ALA A 167 23.61 -26.37 -35.27
C ALA A 167 22.17 -26.91 -35.22
N LEU A 168 21.79 -27.84 -36.15
CA LEU A 168 20.48 -28.47 -36.17
C LEU A 168 20.22 -29.30 -34.90
N VAL A 169 21.24 -30.00 -34.38
CA VAL A 169 21.14 -30.76 -33.12
C VAL A 169 20.74 -29.82 -31.99
N LEU A 170 21.37 -28.68 -31.88
CA LEU A 170 21.04 -27.67 -30.86
C LEU A 170 19.66 -27.06 -31.09
N LEU A 171 19.31 -26.73 -32.34
CA LEU A 171 17.99 -26.22 -32.69
C LEU A 171 16.85 -27.15 -32.25
N VAL A 172 17.07 -28.47 -32.27
CA VAL A 172 16.11 -29.48 -31.78
C VAL A 172 16.16 -29.61 -30.24
N MET A 173 17.37 -29.60 -29.65
CA MET A 173 17.52 -29.77 -28.21
C MET A 173 17.02 -28.58 -27.38
N LEU A 174 17.22 -27.34 -27.85
CA LEU A 174 16.82 -26.12 -27.13
C LEU A 174 15.31 -26.04 -26.86
N PRO A 175 14.41 -26.27 -27.84
CA PRO A 175 12.98 -26.33 -27.58
C PRO A 175 12.59 -27.42 -26.58
N VAL A 176 13.19 -28.61 -26.65
CA VAL A 176 12.93 -29.72 -25.72
C VAL A 176 13.30 -29.30 -24.28
N LEU A 177 14.48 -28.71 -24.11
CA LEU A 177 14.93 -28.15 -22.84
C LEU A 177 13.95 -27.08 -22.35
N LEU A 178 13.57 -26.11 -23.20
CA LEU A 178 12.67 -25.03 -22.84
C LEU A 178 11.29 -25.57 -22.42
N LEU A 179 10.74 -26.52 -23.17
CA LEU A 179 9.45 -27.14 -22.81
C LEU A 179 9.51 -27.90 -21.48
N ALA A 180 10.61 -28.65 -21.25
CA ALA A 180 10.83 -29.33 -19.97
C ALA A 180 10.96 -28.34 -18.81
N ALA A 181 11.73 -27.26 -19.02
CA ALA A 181 11.89 -26.18 -18.05
C ALA A 181 10.55 -25.50 -17.71
N LEU A 182 9.77 -25.11 -18.71
CA LEU A 182 8.47 -24.46 -18.53
C LEU A 182 7.47 -25.37 -17.81
N ARG A 183 7.44 -26.68 -18.17
CA ARG A 183 6.57 -27.65 -17.49
C ARG A 183 6.91 -27.79 -16.01
N ARG A 184 8.19 -27.95 -15.66
CA ARG A 184 8.66 -28.05 -14.27
C ARG A 184 8.46 -26.73 -13.52
N ARG A 185 8.68 -25.60 -14.18
CA ARG A 185 8.44 -24.27 -13.60
C ARG A 185 6.97 -24.09 -13.21
N LYS A 186 6.03 -24.52 -14.06
CA LYS A 186 4.59 -24.49 -13.75
C LYS A 186 4.25 -25.28 -12.48
N GLN A 187 4.83 -26.48 -12.31
CA GLN A 187 4.63 -27.30 -11.10
C GLN A 187 5.22 -26.62 -9.85
N MET A 188 6.44 -26.10 -9.95
CA MET A 188 7.10 -25.37 -8.88
C MET A 188 6.31 -24.11 -8.49
N SER A 189 5.80 -23.36 -9.45
CA SER A 189 4.98 -22.15 -9.20
C SER A 189 3.66 -22.50 -8.50
N ALA A 190 3.02 -23.62 -8.86
CA ALA A 190 1.81 -24.10 -8.16
C ALA A 190 2.12 -24.45 -6.68
N ALA A 191 3.22 -25.16 -6.44
CA ALA A 191 3.66 -25.49 -5.08
C ALA A 191 4.06 -24.23 -4.28
N SER A 192 4.68 -23.24 -4.93
CA SER A 192 5.01 -21.94 -4.33
C SER A 192 3.76 -21.21 -3.86
N ARG A 193 2.71 -21.15 -4.70
CA ARG A 193 1.43 -20.54 -4.32
C ARG A 193 0.78 -21.26 -3.13
N ALA A 194 0.80 -22.58 -3.11
CA ALA A 194 0.29 -23.36 -1.98
C ALA A 194 1.08 -23.06 -0.69
N ALA A 195 2.41 -22.96 -0.76
CA ALA A 195 3.24 -22.59 0.38
C ALA A 195 2.95 -21.16 0.87
N LYS A 196 2.79 -20.18 -0.06
CA LYS A 196 2.42 -18.78 0.28
C LYS A 196 1.05 -18.71 1.00
N GLN A 197 0.06 -19.51 0.59
CA GLN A 197 -1.23 -19.58 1.31
C GLN A 197 -1.06 -20.09 2.74
N LYS A 198 -0.20 -21.09 2.96
CA LYS A 198 0.08 -21.61 4.31
C LYS A 198 0.95 -20.67 5.14
N THR A 199 1.73 -19.80 4.51
CA THR A 199 2.37 -18.66 5.20
C THR A 199 1.32 -17.74 5.83
N GLY A 200 0.18 -17.49 5.16
CA GLY A 200 -0.93 -16.75 5.74
C GLY A 200 -1.49 -17.39 7.01
N VAL A 201 -1.61 -18.73 7.03
CA VAL A 201 -2.13 -19.47 8.21
C VAL A 201 -1.19 -19.33 9.41
N ILE A 202 0.13 -19.53 9.21
CA ILE A 202 1.09 -19.40 10.31
C ILE A 202 1.21 -17.94 10.79
N ASN A 203 1.16 -16.97 9.90
CA ASN A 203 1.18 -15.56 10.28
C ASN A 203 -0.04 -15.19 11.13
N ALA A 204 -1.24 -15.68 10.79
CA ALA A 204 -2.44 -15.47 11.59
C ALA A 204 -2.32 -16.11 12.99
N ALA A 205 -1.72 -17.30 13.09
CA ALA A 205 -1.47 -17.95 14.37
C ALA A 205 -0.47 -17.15 15.24
N ILE A 206 0.61 -16.65 14.62
CA ILE A 206 1.61 -15.79 15.28
C ILE A 206 0.97 -14.48 15.75
N GLU A 207 0.25 -13.78 14.87
CA GLU A 207 -0.43 -12.52 15.18
C GLU A 207 -1.41 -12.68 16.34
N SER A 208 -2.25 -13.72 16.29
CA SER A 208 -3.20 -14.04 17.36
C SER A 208 -2.49 -14.34 18.68
N GLY A 209 -1.43 -15.15 18.65
CA GLY A 209 -0.66 -15.52 19.83
C GLY A 209 0.05 -14.34 20.48
N LEU A 210 0.70 -13.48 19.66
CA LEU A 210 1.43 -12.31 20.16
C LEU A 210 0.49 -11.19 20.62
N SER A 211 -0.56 -10.91 19.88
CA SER A 211 -1.57 -9.91 20.25
C SER A 211 -2.35 -10.32 21.49
N GLY A 212 -2.65 -11.62 21.63
CA GLY A 212 -3.34 -12.21 22.76
C GLY A 212 -2.47 -12.59 23.95
N VAL A 213 -1.16 -12.29 23.97
CA VAL A 213 -0.21 -12.80 24.96
C VAL A 213 -0.60 -12.45 26.41
N ARG A 214 -1.15 -11.25 26.65
CA ARG A 214 -1.64 -10.85 27.98
C ARG A 214 -2.80 -11.73 28.44
N THR A 215 -3.73 -12.04 27.55
CA THR A 215 -4.87 -12.93 27.83
C THR A 215 -4.37 -14.35 28.09
N THR A 216 -3.48 -14.87 27.24
CA THR A 216 -2.87 -16.19 27.41
C THR A 216 -2.25 -16.32 28.79
N LYS A 217 -1.45 -15.33 29.21
CA LYS A 217 -0.82 -15.30 30.53
C LYS A 217 -1.81 -15.14 31.68
N ALA A 218 -2.86 -14.30 31.51
CA ALA A 218 -3.88 -14.11 32.54
C ALA A 218 -4.67 -15.39 32.83
N PHE A 219 -4.82 -16.26 31.82
CA PHE A 219 -5.53 -17.53 31.94
C PHE A 219 -4.61 -18.76 32.09
N ALA A 220 -3.27 -18.55 32.14
CA ALA A 220 -2.26 -19.62 32.21
C ALA A 220 -2.45 -20.70 31.11
N ASN A 221 -2.75 -20.26 29.88
CA ASN A 221 -3.07 -21.13 28.73
C ASN A 221 -1.94 -21.15 27.68
N GLU A 222 -0.68 -21.00 28.11
CA GLU A 222 0.47 -20.98 27.23
C GLU A 222 0.63 -22.29 26.44
N GLU A 223 0.37 -23.42 27.07
CA GLU A 223 0.49 -24.74 26.45
C GLU A 223 -0.52 -24.93 25.30
N ALA A 224 -1.79 -24.57 25.54
CA ALA A 224 -2.82 -24.62 24.51
C ALA A 224 -2.53 -23.66 23.32
N GLN A 225 -1.92 -22.51 23.58
CA GLN A 225 -1.51 -21.59 22.54
C GLN A 225 -0.31 -22.12 21.76
N GLN A 226 0.63 -22.79 22.43
CA GLN A 226 1.77 -23.45 21.79
C GLN A 226 1.31 -24.58 20.87
N GLU A 227 0.37 -25.43 21.29
CA GLU A 227 -0.20 -26.50 20.45
C GLU A 227 -0.81 -25.95 19.17
N ARG A 228 -1.59 -24.86 19.25
CA ARG A 228 -2.17 -24.20 18.05
C ARG A 228 -1.11 -23.68 17.09
N PHE A 229 -0.03 -23.11 17.64
CA PHE A 229 1.10 -22.66 16.83
C PHE A 229 1.79 -23.85 16.17
N ASP A 230 2.04 -24.95 16.89
CA ASP A 230 2.73 -26.12 16.39
C ASP A 230 1.93 -26.81 15.26
N GLU A 231 0.61 -26.87 15.37
CA GLU A 231 -0.27 -27.35 14.28
C GLU A 231 -0.11 -26.49 13.01
N ALA A 232 -0.20 -25.17 13.15
CA ALA A 232 -0.03 -24.23 12.02
C ALA A 232 1.37 -24.33 11.40
N ASN A 233 2.40 -24.51 12.23
CA ASN A 233 3.80 -24.66 11.84
C ASN A 233 4.05 -25.97 11.07
N GLU A 234 3.45 -27.09 11.50
CA GLU A 234 3.54 -28.37 10.77
C GLU A 234 2.88 -28.29 9.38
N VAL A 235 1.72 -27.63 9.28
CA VAL A 235 1.05 -27.40 8.00
C VAL A 235 1.93 -26.55 7.07
N PHE A 236 2.53 -25.48 7.60
CA PHE A 236 3.46 -24.64 6.84
C PHE A 236 4.71 -25.40 6.41
N LYS A 237 5.34 -26.14 7.32
CA LYS A 237 6.53 -26.97 7.07
C LYS A 237 6.28 -27.98 5.96
N THR A 238 5.13 -28.65 5.98
CA THR A 238 4.75 -29.62 4.96
C THR A 238 4.58 -28.98 3.59
N ALA A 239 3.90 -27.83 3.51
CA ALA A 239 3.73 -27.09 2.26
C ALA A 239 5.09 -26.59 1.71
N LYS A 240 5.96 -26.09 2.58
CA LYS A 240 7.30 -25.62 2.22
C LYS A 240 8.19 -26.76 1.71
N ARG A 241 8.11 -27.96 2.33
CA ARG A 241 8.79 -29.17 1.82
C ARG A 241 8.29 -29.54 0.43
N GLY A 242 6.98 -29.44 0.17
CA GLY A 242 6.40 -29.65 -1.15
C GLY A 242 6.97 -28.70 -2.20
N PHE A 243 7.06 -27.41 -1.88
CA PHE A 243 7.70 -26.42 -2.75
C PHE A 243 9.16 -26.76 -3.05
N HIS A 244 9.97 -27.07 -2.02
CA HIS A 244 11.38 -27.39 -2.22
C HIS A 244 11.59 -28.71 -3.00
N LYS A 245 10.66 -29.67 -2.90
CA LYS A 245 10.66 -30.87 -3.73
C LYS A 245 10.53 -30.51 -5.23
N GLU A 246 9.54 -29.69 -5.57
CA GLU A 246 9.34 -29.27 -6.97
C GLU A 246 10.48 -28.37 -7.48
N MET A 247 11.02 -27.52 -6.62
CA MET A 247 12.22 -26.73 -6.91
C MET A 247 13.43 -27.64 -7.20
N GLY A 248 13.62 -28.69 -6.39
CA GLY A 248 14.67 -29.69 -6.63
C GLY A 248 14.53 -30.39 -7.97
N PHE A 249 13.30 -30.78 -8.36
CA PHE A 249 13.05 -31.34 -9.68
C PHE A 249 13.33 -30.36 -10.82
N PHE A 250 12.90 -29.10 -10.67
CA PHE A 250 13.21 -28.06 -11.66
C PHE A 250 14.72 -27.89 -11.82
N THR A 251 15.45 -27.75 -10.72
CA THR A 251 16.91 -27.57 -10.74
C THR A 251 17.61 -28.80 -11.36
N ALA A 252 17.20 -30.02 -10.97
CA ALA A 252 17.80 -31.23 -11.52
C ALA A 252 17.57 -31.37 -13.03
N VAL A 253 16.38 -31.01 -13.53
CA VAL A 253 16.08 -31.05 -14.97
C VAL A 253 16.92 -30.00 -15.70
N MET A 254 17.02 -28.78 -15.16
CA MET A 254 17.85 -27.71 -15.74
C MET A 254 19.32 -28.11 -15.79
N GLU A 255 19.84 -28.68 -14.72
CA GLU A 255 21.22 -29.16 -14.62
C GLU A 255 21.51 -30.26 -15.63
N PHE A 256 20.61 -31.25 -15.72
CA PHE A 256 20.73 -32.36 -16.71
C PHE A 256 20.82 -31.80 -18.13
N PHE A 257 19.87 -30.99 -18.55
CA PHE A 257 19.85 -30.45 -19.92
C PHE A 257 21.03 -29.52 -20.20
N THR A 258 21.44 -28.68 -19.22
CA THR A 258 22.60 -27.82 -19.35
C THR A 258 23.89 -28.60 -19.61
N ASN A 259 24.06 -29.75 -18.91
CA ASN A 259 25.26 -30.55 -19.02
C ASN A 259 25.22 -31.52 -20.21
N ILE A 260 24.03 -31.96 -20.66
CA ILE A 260 23.92 -32.86 -21.82
C ILE A 260 24.16 -32.14 -23.15
N LEU A 261 23.94 -30.83 -23.25
CA LEU A 261 24.18 -30.07 -24.46
C LEU A 261 25.64 -30.12 -24.95
N PRO A 262 26.67 -29.87 -24.12
CA PRO A 262 28.07 -30.08 -24.51
C PRO A 262 28.38 -31.52 -24.89
N VAL A 263 27.82 -32.48 -24.19
CA VAL A 263 28.01 -33.92 -24.49
C VAL A 263 27.45 -34.26 -25.88
N ALA A 264 26.26 -33.77 -26.22
CA ALA A 264 25.65 -33.98 -27.53
C ALA A 264 26.50 -33.35 -28.64
N VAL A 265 27.02 -32.14 -28.41
CA VAL A 265 27.91 -31.45 -29.37
C VAL A 265 29.20 -32.22 -29.57
N ILE A 266 29.83 -32.70 -28.50
CA ILE A 266 31.06 -33.53 -28.59
C ILE A 266 30.77 -34.85 -29.29
N ALA A 267 29.68 -35.55 -29.00
CA ALA A 267 29.34 -36.82 -29.60
C ALA A 267 29.06 -36.72 -31.11
N VAL A 268 28.20 -35.76 -31.51
CA VAL A 268 27.86 -35.55 -32.94
C VAL A 268 29.01 -34.89 -33.67
N GLY A 269 29.69 -33.92 -33.07
CA GLY A 269 30.88 -33.28 -33.66
C GLY A 269 32.02 -34.26 -33.84
N GLY A 270 32.29 -35.15 -32.86
CA GLY A 270 33.26 -36.23 -33.00
C GLY A 270 32.91 -37.22 -34.12
N TRP A 271 31.62 -37.55 -34.28
CA TRP A 271 31.15 -38.36 -35.41
C TRP A 271 31.37 -37.64 -36.77
N LEU A 272 31.13 -36.34 -36.85
CA LEU A 272 31.39 -35.54 -38.04
C LEU A 272 32.89 -35.48 -38.36
N ILE A 273 33.76 -35.37 -37.34
CA ILE A 273 35.23 -35.43 -37.52
C ILE A 273 35.67 -36.77 -38.06
N MET A 274 35.15 -37.91 -37.53
CA MET A 274 35.42 -39.24 -38.05
C MET A 274 34.99 -39.44 -39.50
N LYS A 275 34.01 -38.62 -39.96
CA LYS A 275 33.58 -38.61 -41.38
C LYS A 275 34.33 -37.57 -42.23
N GLU A 276 35.35 -36.94 -41.70
CA GLU A 276 36.12 -35.89 -42.34
C GLU A 276 35.27 -34.67 -42.79
N ARG A 277 34.14 -34.44 -42.10
CA ARG A 277 33.20 -33.35 -42.41
C ARG A 277 33.33 -32.14 -41.46
N MET A 278 34.17 -32.25 -40.42
CA MET A 278 34.35 -31.20 -39.42
C MET A 278 35.78 -31.25 -38.85
N ASP A 279 36.32 -30.06 -38.47
CA ASP A 279 37.59 -29.92 -37.77
C ASP A 279 37.46 -29.88 -36.27
N TYR A 280 38.54 -30.16 -35.52
CA TYR A 280 38.62 -29.99 -34.07
C TYR A 280 38.40 -28.55 -33.63
N VAL A 281 38.84 -27.55 -34.44
CA VAL A 281 38.67 -26.11 -34.16
C VAL A 281 37.18 -25.73 -34.18
N ASP A 282 36.43 -26.27 -35.16
CA ASP A 282 34.99 -26.06 -35.23
C ASP A 282 34.31 -26.65 -34.00
N LEU A 283 34.71 -27.86 -33.54
CA LEU A 283 34.18 -28.50 -32.33
C LEU A 283 34.43 -27.66 -31.08
N ILE A 284 35.63 -27.09 -30.91
CA ILE A 284 35.98 -26.19 -29.82
C ILE A 284 35.08 -24.93 -29.88
N THR A 285 34.91 -24.36 -31.06
CA THR A 285 34.08 -23.17 -31.26
C THR A 285 32.63 -23.43 -30.88
N PHE A 286 32.07 -24.56 -31.31
CA PHE A 286 30.71 -24.97 -30.88
C PHE A 286 30.59 -25.18 -29.38
N SER A 287 31.60 -25.79 -28.76
CA SER A 287 31.62 -25.97 -27.29
C SER A 287 31.61 -24.64 -26.56
N LEU A 288 32.31 -23.61 -27.04
CA LEU A 288 32.27 -22.26 -26.48
C LEU A 288 30.87 -21.61 -26.63
N TYR A 289 30.22 -21.75 -27.80
CA TYR A 289 28.87 -21.24 -27.99
C TYR A 289 27.83 -21.95 -27.14
N VAL A 290 27.94 -23.27 -26.92
CA VAL A 290 26.99 -24.01 -26.10
C VAL A 290 26.95 -23.47 -24.67
N THR A 291 28.09 -23.10 -24.10
CA THR A 291 28.14 -22.50 -22.76
C THR A 291 27.39 -21.17 -22.68
N SER A 292 27.33 -20.41 -23.78
CA SER A 292 26.61 -19.13 -23.86
C SER A 292 25.08 -19.26 -23.80
N PHE A 293 24.50 -20.46 -24.03
CA PHE A 293 23.05 -20.70 -23.93
C PHE A 293 22.52 -20.87 -22.51
N VAL A 294 23.38 -21.26 -21.57
CA VAL A 294 22.96 -21.61 -20.20
C VAL A 294 22.26 -20.47 -19.50
N SER A 295 22.87 -19.28 -19.53
CA SER A 295 22.32 -18.07 -18.88
C SER A 295 21.01 -17.60 -19.52
N PRO A 296 20.93 -17.39 -20.86
CA PRO A 296 19.68 -17.03 -21.54
C PRO A 296 18.51 -17.99 -21.27
N ILE A 297 18.75 -19.29 -21.28
CA ILE A 297 17.69 -20.28 -21.02
C ILE A 297 17.16 -20.16 -19.60
N ARG A 298 18.05 -19.97 -18.61
CA ARG A 298 17.66 -19.76 -17.20
C ARG A 298 16.87 -18.46 -17.05
N LYS A 299 17.29 -17.38 -17.71
CA LYS A 299 16.56 -16.09 -17.73
C LYS A 299 15.15 -16.24 -18.32
N LEU A 300 15.00 -16.91 -19.47
CA LEU A 300 13.69 -17.18 -20.07
C LEU A 300 12.78 -18.04 -19.18
N ALA A 301 13.34 -19.04 -18.48
CA ALA A 301 12.58 -19.87 -17.56
C ALA A 301 12.08 -19.05 -16.35
N ASN A 302 12.85 -18.09 -15.84
CA ASN A 302 12.46 -17.22 -14.74
C ASN A 302 11.49 -16.11 -15.18
N PHE A 303 11.64 -15.64 -16.42
CA PHE A 303 10.79 -14.58 -16.98
C PHE A 303 9.29 -14.89 -16.86
N ALA A 304 8.86 -16.14 -17.06
CA ALA A 304 7.45 -16.50 -16.99
C ALA A 304 6.83 -16.24 -15.60
N GLU A 305 7.57 -16.47 -14.51
CA GLU A 305 7.09 -16.17 -13.15
C GLU A 305 7.12 -14.68 -12.87
N MET A 306 8.21 -14.02 -13.20
CA MET A 306 8.36 -12.56 -13.06
C MET A 306 7.25 -11.82 -13.83
N PHE A 307 6.96 -12.24 -15.06
CA PHE A 307 5.85 -11.70 -15.85
C PHE A 307 4.50 -11.93 -15.16
N SER A 308 4.24 -13.13 -14.65
CA SER A 308 2.98 -13.44 -13.96
C SER A 308 2.79 -12.61 -12.69
N ASN A 309 3.84 -12.46 -11.88
CA ASN A 309 3.78 -11.69 -10.63
C ASN A 309 3.67 -10.18 -10.91
N GLY A 310 4.53 -9.65 -11.77
CA GLY A 310 4.53 -8.24 -12.13
C GLY A 310 3.23 -7.81 -12.82
N PHE A 311 2.68 -8.67 -13.70
CA PHE A 311 1.40 -8.40 -14.35
C PHE A 311 0.23 -8.46 -13.36
N ALA A 312 0.27 -9.37 -12.37
CA ALA A 312 -0.72 -9.39 -11.30
C ALA A 312 -0.64 -8.15 -10.42
N GLY A 313 0.56 -7.68 -10.06
CA GLY A 313 0.78 -6.41 -9.36
C GLY A 313 0.25 -5.21 -10.14
N LEU A 314 0.55 -5.16 -11.45
CA LEU A 314 0.06 -4.13 -12.36
C LEU A 314 -1.48 -4.12 -12.48
N ASN A 315 -2.11 -5.29 -12.55
CA ASN A 315 -3.57 -5.41 -12.56
C ASN A 315 -4.18 -4.77 -11.29
N ARG A 316 -3.64 -5.13 -10.12
CA ARG A 316 -4.13 -4.60 -8.85
C ARG A 316 -3.90 -3.09 -8.71
N PHE A 317 -2.78 -2.60 -9.21
CA PHE A 317 -2.51 -1.16 -9.30
C PHE A 317 -3.55 -0.45 -10.17
N VAL A 318 -3.79 -0.96 -11.39
CA VAL A 318 -4.74 -0.35 -12.33
C VAL A 318 -6.19 -0.47 -11.83
N GLU A 319 -6.56 -1.57 -11.18
CA GLU A 319 -7.86 -1.73 -10.53
C GLU A 319 -8.10 -0.62 -9.50
N LEU A 320 -7.11 -0.35 -8.65
CA LEU A 320 -7.20 0.70 -7.65
C LEU A 320 -7.25 2.10 -8.28
N MET A 321 -6.43 2.38 -9.29
CA MET A 321 -6.46 3.64 -10.04
C MET A 321 -7.76 3.87 -10.83
N ARG A 322 -8.53 2.82 -11.08
CA ARG A 322 -9.86 2.88 -11.72
C ARG A 322 -11.00 3.07 -10.72
N THR A 323 -10.74 2.91 -9.42
CA THR A 323 -11.75 3.20 -8.40
C THR A 323 -12.05 4.68 -8.41
N GLU A 324 -13.30 5.05 -8.66
CA GLU A 324 -13.71 6.45 -8.65
C GLU A 324 -13.98 6.90 -7.22
N PRO A 325 -13.52 8.11 -6.84
CA PRO A 325 -13.95 8.71 -5.58
C PRO A 325 -15.47 8.87 -5.57
N THR A 326 -16.12 8.33 -4.56
CA THR A 326 -17.59 8.38 -4.40
C THR A 326 -18.09 9.79 -4.17
N ILE A 327 -17.26 10.63 -3.54
CA ILE A 327 -17.57 12.02 -3.24
C ILE A 327 -16.59 12.92 -3.98
N GLN A 328 -17.12 13.73 -4.87
CA GLN A 328 -16.36 14.70 -5.66
C GLN A 328 -17.01 16.07 -5.55
N ASP A 329 -16.19 17.12 -5.68
CA ASP A 329 -16.72 18.47 -5.78
C ASP A 329 -17.47 18.62 -7.12
N ALA A 330 -18.66 19.23 -7.08
CA ALA A 330 -19.39 19.56 -8.28
C ALA A 330 -18.56 20.53 -9.15
N PRO A 331 -18.68 20.49 -10.48
CA PRO A 331 -17.92 21.40 -11.36
C PRO A 331 -18.16 22.89 -11.07
N ASP A 332 -19.29 23.20 -10.49
CA ASP A 332 -19.77 24.54 -10.10
C ASP A 332 -19.77 24.74 -8.58
N ALA A 333 -19.08 23.86 -7.82
CA ALA A 333 -18.99 23.96 -6.37
C ALA A 333 -18.36 25.30 -5.96
N VAL A 334 -19.03 25.98 -5.02
CA VAL A 334 -18.57 27.28 -4.49
C VAL A 334 -17.73 27.10 -3.22
N GLU A 335 -16.82 28.00 -2.95
CA GLU A 335 -16.08 28.02 -1.69
C GLU A 335 -16.95 28.59 -0.59
N LEU A 336 -17.06 27.88 0.54
CA LEU A 336 -17.81 28.32 1.72
C LEU A 336 -16.95 29.35 2.48
N THR A 337 -17.38 30.62 2.50
CA THR A 337 -16.69 31.74 3.14
C THR A 337 -17.59 32.37 4.19
N ASP A 338 -17.01 33.09 5.16
CA ASP A 338 -17.71 33.84 6.22
C ASP A 338 -18.79 33.03 6.96
N VAL A 339 -18.44 31.80 7.31
CA VAL A 339 -19.38 30.79 7.88
C VAL A 339 -19.84 31.25 9.27
N ARG A 340 -21.16 31.42 9.41
CA ARG A 340 -21.82 31.64 10.71
C ARG A 340 -22.08 30.35 11.46
N GLY A 341 -22.35 29.30 10.74
CA GLY A 341 -22.48 27.93 11.25
C GLY A 341 -23.92 27.48 11.50
N ALA A 342 -24.94 28.05 10.87
CA ALA A 342 -26.26 27.46 10.90
C ALA A 342 -26.27 26.14 10.12
N VAL A 343 -26.91 25.10 10.67
CA VAL A 343 -26.98 23.76 10.08
C VAL A 343 -28.43 23.34 9.94
N ASP A 344 -28.84 23.03 8.71
CA ASP A 344 -30.18 22.50 8.41
C ASP A 344 -30.07 21.11 7.79
N VAL A 345 -30.79 20.17 8.34
CA VAL A 345 -30.93 18.78 7.86
C VAL A 345 -32.40 18.59 7.49
N GLU A 346 -32.68 18.27 6.22
CA GLU A 346 -34.04 18.19 5.71
C GLU A 346 -34.30 16.80 5.11
N HIS A 347 -35.20 16.03 5.73
CA HIS A 347 -35.68 14.73 5.25
C HIS A 347 -34.56 13.75 4.90
N VAL A 348 -33.51 13.69 5.74
CA VAL A 348 -32.32 12.87 5.48
C VAL A 348 -32.58 11.41 5.78
N SER A 349 -32.39 10.57 4.76
CA SER A 349 -32.27 9.11 4.89
C SER A 349 -30.87 8.68 4.42
N PHE A 350 -30.32 7.66 5.10
CA PHE A 350 -28.98 7.19 4.79
C PHE A 350 -28.75 5.73 5.21
N ALA A 351 -28.08 4.97 4.32
CA ALA A 351 -27.56 3.62 4.58
C ALA A 351 -26.06 3.55 4.22
N TYR A 352 -25.29 2.83 5.02
CA TYR A 352 -23.94 2.45 4.59
C TYR A 352 -24.03 1.42 3.46
N ALA A 353 -23.11 1.46 2.52
CA ALA A 353 -23.19 0.65 1.31
C ALA A 353 -23.33 -0.86 1.61
N GLY A 354 -24.46 -1.44 1.19
CA GLY A 354 -24.81 -2.85 1.37
C GLY A 354 -25.44 -3.19 2.71
N GLU A 355 -25.75 -2.19 3.56
CA GLU A 355 -26.39 -2.35 4.86
C GLU A 355 -27.84 -1.86 4.86
N THR A 356 -28.54 -2.11 5.98
CA THR A 356 -29.86 -1.56 6.22
C THR A 356 -29.76 -0.05 6.48
N GLU A 357 -30.83 0.67 6.15
CA GLU A 357 -30.94 2.10 6.42
C GLU A 357 -30.71 2.41 7.89
N VAL A 358 -29.86 3.41 8.18
CA VAL A 358 -29.45 3.80 9.54
C VAL A 358 -30.16 5.08 9.99
N LEU A 359 -30.45 6.00 9.06
CA LEU A 359 -31.21 7.22 9.30
C LEU A 359 -32.47 7.21 8.42
N HIS A 360 -33.62 7.52 9.01
CA HIS A 360 -34.91 7.47 8.37
C HIS A 360 -35.64 8.81 8.50
N ASP A 361 -35.66 9.61 7.44
CA ASP A 361 -36.41 10.86 7.36
C ASP A 361 -36.10 11.83 8.51
N VAL A 362 -34.79 12.07 8.76
CA VAL A 362 -34.33 12.94 9.85
C VAL A 362 -34.37 14.39 9.37
N SER A 363 -35.06 15.24 10.15
CA SER A 363 -35.10 16.68 9.91
C SER A 363 -34.79 17.43 11.20
N LEU A 364 -33.85 18.39 11.13
CA LEU A 364 -33.50 19.27 12.24
C LEU A 364 -32.88 20.58 11.70
N SER A 365 -33.06 21.66 12.48
CA SER A 365 -32.39 22.94 12.20
C SER A 365 -31.63 23.36 13.44
N VAL A 366 -30.35 23.70 13.30
CA VAL A 366 -29.48 24.18 14.39
C VAL A 366 -29.03 25.60 14.04
N PRO A 367 -29.56 26.64 14.72
CA PRO A 367 -29.12 28.00 14.58
C PRO A 367 -27.63 28.18 14.86
N ALA A 368 -27.03 29.21 14.25
CA ALA A 368 -25.64 29.53 14.48
C ALA A 368 -25.40 29.84 15.98
N GLY A 369 -24.38 29.20 16.56
CA GLY A 369 -23.98 29.37 17.95
C GLY A 369 -24.77 28.53 18.97
N GLU A 370 -25.72 27.71 18.54
CA GLU A 370 -26.48 26.79 19.43
C GLU A 370 -25.66 25.53 19.74
N THR A 371 -25.76 25.07 20.98
CA THR A 371 -25.19 23.77 21.41
C THR A 371 -26.28 22.72 21.52
N VAL A 372 -26.21 21.68 20.70
CA VAL A 372 -27.18 20.59 20.62
C VAL A 372 -26.55 19.27 21.08
N ALA A 373 -27.15 18.62 22.09
CA ALA A 373 -26.74 17.31 22.53
C ALA A 373 -27.55 16.20 21.82
N LEU A 374 -26.84 15.26 21.21
CA LEU A 374 -27.39 14.05 20.59
C LEU A 374 -27.32 12.89 21.60
N VAL A 375 -28.47 12.38 22.01
CA VAL A 375 -28.57 11.29 23.00
C VAL A 375 -29.37 10.12 22.41
N GLY A 376 -29.21 8.92 22.98
CA GLY A 376 -29.93 7.73 22.54
C GLY A 376 -29.07 6.47 22.63
N PRO A 377 -29.66 5.29 22.36
CA PRO A 377 -28.97 4.02 22.45
C PRO A 377 -27.80 3.93 21.41
N SER A 378 -26.84 3.06 21.70
CA SER A 378 -25.77 2.72 20.72
C SER A 378 -26.40 2.16 19.45
N GLY A 379 -25.86 2.51 18.29
CA GLY A 379 -26.42 2.14 16.99
C GLY A 379 -27.66 2.94 16.56
N GLY A 380 -28.08 3.96 17.33
CA GLY A 380 -29.27 4.77 17.01
C GLY A 380 -29.10 5.75 15.83
N GLY A 381 -27.89 5.93 15.27
CA GLY A 381 -27.64 6.84 14.13
C GLY A 381 -26.93 8.16 14.49
N LYS A 382 -26.60 8.41 15.76
CA LYS A 382 -25.96 9.67 16.23
C LYS A 382 -24.65 9.99 15.51
N SER A 383 -23.71 9.04 15.53
CA SER A 383 -22.39 9.20 14.88
C SER A 383 -22.52 9.29 13.36
N THR A 384 -23.47 8.57 12.77
CA THR A 384 -23.77 8.64 11.34
C THR A 384 -24.21 10.05 10.93
N LEU A 385 -25.15 10.65 11.67
CA LEU A 385 -25.57 12.04 11.41
C LEU A 385 -24.39 13.02 11.47
N CYS A 386 -23.50 12.87 12.47
CA CYS A 386 -22.31 13.67 12.61
C CYS A 386 -21.26 13.47 11.50
N GLN A 387 -21.22 12.28 10.86
CA GLN A 387 -20.33 12.00 9.74
C GLN A 387 -20.86 12.53 8.40
N LEU A 388 -22.17 12.69 8.25
CA LEU A 388 -22.78 13.26 7.06
C LEU A 388 -22.54 14.77 6.95
N LEU A 389 -22.45 15.49 8.06
CA LEU A 389 -22.28 16.96 8.08
C LEU A 389 -20.96 17.43 7.40
N PRO A 390 -19.77 16.84 7.65
CA PRO A 390 -18.53 17.15 6.93
C PRO A 390 -18.46 16.51 5.54
N ARG A 391 -19.58 15.93 5.07
CA ARG A 391 -19.69 15.21 3.82
C ARG A 391 -18.62 14.12 3.68
N PHE A 392 -18.54 13.22 4.71
CA PHE A 392 -17.74 11.99 4.59
C PHE A 392 -18.49 10.94 3.77
N TYR A 393 -19.81 11.04 3.75
CA TYR A 393 -20.74 10.30 2.91
C TYR A 393 -21.80 11.27 2.37
N ASP A 394 -22.35 11.01 1.20
CA ASP A 394 -23.52 11.73 0.69
C ASP A 394 -24.80 11.06 1.21
N VAL A 395 -25.84 11.83 1.44
CA VAL A 395 -27.16 11.33 1.84
C VAL A 395 -27.85 10.62 0.67
N ASP A 396 -28.61 9.57 0.97
CA ASP A 396 -29.41 8.86 -0.05
C ASP A 396 -30.63 9.69 -0.44
N GLU A 397 -31.31 10.29 0.55
CA GLU A 397 -32.45 11.19 0.35
C GLU A 397 -32.29 12.41 1.22
N GLY A 398 -32.95 13.51 0.82
CA GLY A 398 -32.94 14.77 1.54
C GLY A 398 -31.73 15.66 1.24
N SER A 399 -31.46 16.60 2.14
CA SER A 399 -30.34 17.55 2.04
C SER A 399 -29.79 17.97 3.40
N ILE A 400 -28.48 18.29 3.42
CA ILE A 400 -27.81 18.95 4.53
C ILE A 400 -27.28 20.28 4.03
N ARG A 401 -27.57 21.35 4.79
CA ARG A 401 -27.14 22.71 4.44
C ARG A 401 -26.35 23.34 5.56
N VAL A 402 -25.37 24.13 5.18
CA VAL A 402 -24.61 25.01 6.09
C VAL A 402 -24.81 26.43 5.62
N ASP A 403 -25.32 27.30 6.50
CA ASP A 403 -25.71 28.68 6.20
C ASP A 403 -26.60 28.79 4.93
N GLY A 404 -27.51 27.83 4.76
CA GLY A 404 -28.45 27.76 3.63
C GLY A 404 -27.88 27.14 2.35
N LEU A 405 -26.57 26.84 2.26
CA LEU A 405 -25.95 26.18 1.11
C LEU A 405 -25.89 24.68 1.30
N ASP A 406 -26.36 23.91 0.32
CA ASP A 406 -26.25 22.45 0.33
C ASP A 406 -24.77 22.02 0.34
N VAL A 407 -24.40 21.09 1.22
CA VAL A 407 -23.02 20.61 1.35
C VAL A 407 -22.50 19.95 0.06
N ARG A 408 -23.38 19.53 -0.85
CA ARG A 408 -23.03 19.00 -2.17
C ARG A 408 -22.65 20.07 -3.19
N GLN A 409 -23.04 21.33 -2.95
CA GLN A 409 -22.77 22.47 -3.81
C GLN A 409 -21.55 23.29 -3.38
N VAL A 410 -20.93 22.95 -2.26
CA VAL A 410 -19.72 23.61 -1.78
C VAL A 410 -18.50 22.69 -1.91
N THR A 411 -17.30 23.27 -2.01
CA THR A 411 -16.08 22.47 -2.07
C THR A 411 -15.85 21.75 -0.73
N GLN A 412 -15.50 20.46 -0.79
CA GLN A 412 -15.20 19.65 0.41
C GLN A 412 -14.15 20.32 1.30
N GLY A 413 -13.14 20.93 0.67
CA GLY A 413 -12.07 21.61 1.38
C GLY A 413 -12.58 22.77 2.24
N SER A 414 -13.45 23.65 1.73
CA SER A 414 -14.01 24.77 2.47
C SER A 414 -14.97 24.31 3.56
N LEU A 415 -15.84 23.34 3.27
CA LEU A 415 -16.74 22.73 4.24
C LEU A 415 -15.97 22.13 5.43
N ARG A 416 -14.97 21.31 5.14
CA ARG A 416 -14.17 20.65 6.19
C ARG A 416 -13.28 21.62 6.97
N ARG A 417 -12.87 22.73 6.37
CA ARG A 417 -12.20 23.82 7.13
C ARG A 417 -13.15 24.45 8.15
N ALA A 418 -14.42 24.63 7.81
CA ALA A 418 -15.42 25.22 8.70
C ALA A 418 -15.91 24.29 9.84
N ILE A 419 -15.61 22.99 9.78
CA ILE A 419 -16.06 22.00 10.76
C ILE A 419 -14.87 21.43 11.53
N GLY A 420 -14.89 21.51 12.85
CA GLY A 420 -13.96 20.84 13.76
C GLY A 420 -14.55 19.58 14.35
N ILE A 421 -13.80 18.48 14.36
CA ILE A 421 -14.27 17.19 14.88
C ILE A 421 -13.31 16.70 15.94
N VAL A 422 -13.82 16.48 17.17
CA VAL A 422 -13.11 15.74 18.21
C VAL A 422 -13.72 14.34 18.28
N GLN A 423 -12.94 13.35 17.87
CA GLN A 423 -13.37 11.95 17.81
C GLN A 423 -13.15 11.24 19.14
N GLN A 424 -13.96 10.21 19.42
CA GLN A 424 -13.81 9.33 20.56
C GLN A 424 -12.44 8.65 20.57
N ASP A 425 -12.06 8.01 19.45
CA ASP A 425 -10.76 7.39 19.25
C ASP A 425 -9.80 8.40 18.62
N VAL A 426 -9.00 9.06 19.46
CA VAL A 426 -8.05 10.07 19.00
C VAL A 426 -6.90 9.44 18.26
N PHE A 427 -6.71 9.82 16.99
CA PHE A 427 -5.55 9.47 16.20
C PHE A 427 -4.47 10.56 16.28
N LEU A 428 -3.26 10.15 16.70
CA LEU A 428 -2.06 10.99 16.65
C LEU A 428 -1.07 10.40 15.65
N PHE A 429 -0.49 11.27 14.84
CA PHE A 429 0.59 10.89 13.93
C PHE A 429 1.87 10.57 14.73
N ALA A 430 2.68 9.65 14.22
CA ALA A 430 3.97 9.29 14.78
C ALA A 430 4.98 10.44 14.56
N ASP A 431 4.82 11.49 15.35
CA ASP A 431 5.57 12.75 15.27
C ASP A 431 5.65 13.38 16.67
N THR A 432 6.15 14.61 16.79
CA THR A 432 6.18 15.36 18.05
C THR A 432 4.78 15.86 18.46
N ILE A 433 4.61 16.24 19.72
CA ILE A 433 3.37 16.88 20.22
C ILE A 433 3.13 18.18 19.45
N ARG A 434 4.17 18.97 19.21
CA ARG A 434 4.14 20.22 18.44
C ARG A 434 3.50 20.03 17.07
N GLU A 435 4.02 19.10 16.28
CA GLU A 435 3.53 18.83 14.92
C GLU A 435 2.11 18.22 14.94
N ASN A 436 1.80 17.42 15.95
CA ASN A 436 0.46 16.92 16.13
C ASN A 436 -0.56 18.03 16.42
N ILE A 437 -0.22 19.07 17.19
CA ILE A 437 -1.10 20.24 17.39
C ILE A 437 -1.13 21.11 16.13
N ARG A 438 0.04 21.38 15.50
CA ARG A 438 0.16 22.18 14.27
C ARG A 438 -0.61 21.60 13.09
N TYR A 439 -0.92 20.29 13.11
CA TYR A 439 -1.77 19.63 12.12
C TYR A 439 -3.15 20.32 11.98
N GLY A 440 -3.67 20.94 13.03
CA GLY A 440 -4.91 21.72 12.98
C GLY A 440 -4.87 22.90 12.03
N ARG A 441 -3.70 23.56 11.92
CA ARG A 441 -3.44 24.67 10.96
C ARG A 441 -1.96 24.62 10.55
N PRO A 442 -1.62 23.97 9.43
CA PRO A 442 -0.27 23.94 8.90
C PRO A 442 0.24 25.38 8.66
N GLY A 443 1.45 25.67 9.12
CA GLY A 443 2.04 27.02 9.05
C GLY A 443 1.80 27.91 10.28
N ALA A 444 1.08 27.43 11.31
CA ALA A 444 0.98 28.13 12.58
C ALA A 444 2.33 28.28 13.28
N SER A 445 2.54 29.42 13.96
CA SER A 445 3.76 29.65 14.73
C SER A 445 3.81 28.80 16.00
N ASP A 446 4.99 28.71 16.62
CA ASP A 446 5.17 27.99 17.89
C ASP A 446 4.35 28.62 19.01
N GLU A 447 4.25 29.95 19.04
CA GLU A 447 3.46 30.70 20.02
C GLU A 447 1.98 30.38 19.89
N GLU A 448 1.46 30.23 18.66
CA GLU A 448 0.06 29.87 18.41
C GLU A 448 -0.21 28.41 18.85
N VAL A 449 0.74 27.50 18.62
CA VAL A 449 0.67 26.11 19.09
C VAL A 449 0.65 26.05 20.63
N GLU A 450 1.52 26.84 21.29
CA GLU A 450 1.53 26.93 22.75
C GLU A 450 0.26 27.53 23.32
N ALA A 451 -0.28 28.59 22.68
CA ALA A 451 -1.55 29.18 23.08
C ALA A 451 -2.71 28.17 22.99
N ALA A 452 -2.76 27.40 21.91
CA ALA A 452 -3.74 26.32 21.74
C ALA A 452 -3.59 25.22 22.80
N ALA A 453 -2.36 24.84 23.15
CA ALA A 453 -2.08 23.86 24.19
C ALA A 453 -2.51 24.36 25.60
N LYS A 454 -2.36 25.66 25.88
CA LYS A 454 -2.82 26.27 27.13
C LYS A 454 -4.34 26.22 27.24
N ARG A 455 -5.05 26.58 26.19
CA ARG A 455 -6.53 26.53 26.12
C ARG A 455 -7.05 25.09 26.25
N ALA A 456 -6.34 24.12 25.71
CA ALA A 456 -6.67 22.70 25.81
C ALA A 456 -6.24 22.05 27.15
N GLU A 457 -5.77 22.83 28.14
CA GLU A 457 -5.33 22.36 29.45
C GLU A 457 -4.25 21.25 29.39
N ILE A 458 -3.41 21.24 28.33
CA ILE A 458 -2.33 20.24 28.15
C ILE A 458 -0.92 20.84 28.33
N TYR A 459 -0.76 22.15 28.32
CA TYR A 459 0.53 22.84 28.34
C TYR A 459 1.43 22.39 29.50
N ASN A 460 0.89 22.34 30.72
CA ASN A 460 1.66 21.96 31.91
C ASN A 460 2.13 20.49 31.86
N ASP A 461 1.28 19.61 31.32
CA ASP A 461 1.68 18.21 31.12
C ASP A 461 2.81 18.10 30.09
N ILE A 462 2.76 18.89 29.00
CA ILE A 462 3.81 18.92 27.97
C ILE A 462 5.12 19.44 28.57
N MET A 463 5.07 20.54 29.32
CA MET A 463 6.27 21.13 29.93
C MET A 463 6.90 20.26 31.04
N ALA A 464 6.14 19.31 31.61
CA ALA A 464 6.66 18.32 32.55
C ALA A 464 7.35 17.14 31.86
N MET A 465 7.24 17.00 30.52
CA MET A 465 7.94 15.99 29.75
C MET A 465 9.39 16.41 29.47
N PRO A 466 10.36 15.45 29.38
CA PRO A 466 11.77 15.79 29.18
C PRO A 466 12.04 16.68 27.95
N ASP A 467 11.35 16.44 26.83
CA ASP A 467 11.54 17.14 25.56
C ASP A 467 10.44 18.17 25.28
N GLY A 468 9.54 18.43 26.26
CA GLY A 468 8.47 19.42 26.13
C GLY A 468 7.62 19.17 24.86
N PHE A 469 7.43 20.22 24.06
CA PHE A 469 6.66 20.13 22.80
C PHE A 469 7.30 19.23 21.74
N ASP A 470 8.61 18.96 21.83
CA ASP A 470 9.34 18.11 20.89
C ASP A 470 9.30 16.63 21.30
N THR A 471 8.54 16.30 22.36
CA THR A 471 8.28 14.92 22.79
C THR A 471 7.59 14.15 21.67
N TYR A 472 8.22 13.03 21.25
CA TYR A 472 7.68 12.09 20.27
C TYR A 472 6.54 11.27 20.87
N VAL A 473 5.39 11.19 20.19
CA VAL A 473 4.20 10.55 20.76
C VAL A 473 4.07 9.05 20.46
N GLY A 474 4.93 8.50 19.61
CA GLY A 474 4.85 7.10 19.16
C GLY A 474 3.74 6.86 18.14
N GLU A 475 3.67 5.63 17.62
CA GLU A 475 2.59 5.23 16.70
C GLU A 475 1.23 5.36 17.39
N ARG A 476 0.29 6.08 16.75
CA ARG A 476 -1.05 6.36 17.30
C ARG A 476 -1.02 6.96 18.71
N GLY A 477 0.06 7.64 19.07
CA GLY A 477 0.21 8.28 20.37
C GLY A 477 0.37 7.29 21.54
N THR A 478 0.93 6.10 21.31
CA THR A 478 1.05 5.04 22.35
C THR A 478 1.84 5.46 23.59
N LEU A 479 2.65 6.51 23.50
CA LEU A 479 3.46 7.03 24.60
C LEU A 479 2.70 8.06 25.49
N LEU A 480 1.47 8.47 25.08
CA LEU A 480 0.63 9.39 25.84
C LEU A 480 -0.52 8.66 26.51
N SER A 481 -0.97 9.16 27.66
CA SER A 481 -2.22 8.71 28.30
C SER A 481 -3.45 9.07 27.45
N GLY A 482 -4.58 8.39 27.66
CA GLY A 482 -5.83 8.68 26.95
C GLY A 482 -6.27 10.14 27.07
N GLY A 483 -6.20 10.70 28.28
CA GLY A 483 -6.53 12.10 28.53
C GLY A 483 -5.55 13.11 27.87
N GLN A 484 -4.26 12.76 27.78
CA GLN A 484 -3.28 13.58 27.07
C GLN A 484 -3.57 13.57 25.56
N LYS A 485 -3.83 12.40 24.95
CA LYS A 485 -4.21 12.31 23.53
C LYS A 485 -5.43 13.16 23.22
N GLN A 486 -6.46 13.07 24.07
CA GLN A 486 -7.71 13.81 23.86
C GLN A 486 -7.47 15.32 23.93
N ARG A 487 -6.69 15.81 24.93
CA ARG A 487 -6.35 17.24 25.05
C ARG A 487 -5.45 17.73 23.90
N VAL A 488 -4.53 16.91 23.37
CA VAL A 488 -3.80 17.23 22.14
C VAL A 488 -4.75 17.36 20.94
N SER A 489 -5.76 16.48 20.83
CA SER A 489 -6.80 16.60 19.78
C SER A 489 -7.63 17.88 19.94
N ILE A 490 -7.98 18.25 21.18
CA ILE A 490 -8.69 19.51 21.47
C ILE A 490 -7.80 20.72 21.08
N ALA A 491 -6.50 20.68 21.39
CA ALA A 491 -5.56 21.73 20.99
C ALA A 491 -5.50 21.92 19.45
N ARG A 492 -5.58 20.83 18.67
CA ARG A 492 -5.72 20.92 17.20
C ARG A 492 -6.93 21.73 16.78
N ILE A 493 -8.07 21.54 17.46
CA ILE A 493 -9.31 22.23 17.12
C ILE A 493 -9.26 23.70 17.56
N PHE A 494 -8.67 24.01 18.72
CA PHE A 494 -8.40 25.41 19.11
C PHE A 494 -7.54 26.15 18.08
N LEU A 495 -6.51 25.48 17.55
CA LEU A 495 -5.62 26.05 16.54
C LEU A 495 -6.33 26.21 15.18
N LYS A 496 -7.22 25.29 14.83
CA LYS A 496 -8.03 25.33 13.60
C LYS A 496 -9.08 26.42 13.64
N ASP A 497 -9.69 26.68 14.82
CA ASP A 497 -10.71 27.69 15.12
C ASP A 497 -11.95 27.64 14.19
N PRO A 498 -12.65 26.53 14.07
CA PRO A 498 -13.79 26.39 13.17
C PRO A 498 -15.08 26.94 13.78
N PRO A 499 -16.05 27.49 12.99
CA PRO A 499 -17.34 27.95 13.47
C PRO A 499 -18.32 26.81 13.86
N ILE A 500 -18.12 25.60 13.35
CA ILE A 500 -18.96 24.44 13.64
C ILE A 500 -18.12 23.37 14.32
N LEU A 501 -18.65 22.76 15.38
CA LEU A 501 -18.00 21.70 16.16
C LEU A 501 -18.84 20.43 16.19
N ILE A 502 -18.17 19.31 16.08
CA ILE A 502 -18.72 17.98 16.36
C ILE A 502 -17.84 17.35 17.44
N LEU A 503 -18.43 17.12 18.61
CA LEU A 503 -17.73 16.56 19.75
C LEU A 503 -18.31 15.15 20.03
N ASP A 504 -17.47 14.13 19.91
CA ASP A 504 -17.83 12.76 20.29
C ASP A 504 -17.24 12.46 21.67
N GLU A 505 -18.09 12.46 22.69
CA GLU A 505 -17.70 12.42 24.09
C GLU A 505 -17.50 10.98 24.56
N ALA A 506 -16.25 10.52 24.61
CA ALA A 506 -15.90 9.27 25.26
C ALA A 506 -14.79 9.48 26.28
N THR A 507 -15.20 9.78 27.49
CA THR A 507 -14.31 9.98 28.65
C THR A 507 -14.42 8.86 29.69
N SER A 508 -15.01 7.72 29.32
CA SER A 508 -15.38 6.62 30.23
C SER A 508 -14.22 5.91 30.95
N ALA A 509 -12.96 6.21 30.60
CA ALA A 509 -11.76 5.60 31.18
C ALA A 509 -10.79 6.61 31.82
N LEU A 510 -11.23 7.84 32.10
CA LEU A 510 -10.38 8.90 32.64
C LEU A 510 -10.66 9.13 34.13
N ASP A 511 -9.61 9.56 34.84
CA ASP A 511 -9.76 10.04 36.21
C ASP A 511 -10.54 11.37 36.24
N SER A 512 -11.19 11.65 37.40
CA SER A 512 -12.07 12.82 37.56
C SER A 512 -11.38 14.16 37.37
N VAL A 513 -10.09 14.26 37.67
CA VAL A 513 -9.32 15.52 37.48
C VAL A 513 -9.07 15.80 36.01
N THR A 514 -8.60 14.79 35.28
CA THR A 514 -8.39 14.86 33.84
C THR A 514 -9.72 15.12 33.10
N GLU A 515 -10.80 14.49 33.56
CA GLU A 515 -12.13 14.72 33.05
C GLU A 515 -12.59 16.17 33.19
N ALA A 516 -12.42 16.77 34.36
CA ALA A 516 -12.79 18.16 34.60
C ALA A 516 -12.03 19.12 33.68
N LYS A 517 -10.74 18.85 33.43
CA LYS A 517 -9.93 19.64 32.48
C LYS A 517 -10.45 19.52 31.05
N ILE A 518 -10.81 18.31 30.60
CA ILE A 518 -11.35 18.10 29.25
C ILE A 518 -12.71 18.78 29.10
N GLN A 519 -13.57 18.68 30.12
CA GLN A 519 -14.87 19.34 30.11
C GLN A 519 -14.72 20.87 30.05
N GLY A 520 -13.83 21.46 30.86
CA GLY A 520 -13.54 22.89 30.80
C GLY A 520 -13.02 23.34 29.43
N ALA A 521 -12.16 22.52 28.78
CA ALA A 521 -11.69 22.79 27.42
C ALA A 521 -12.82 22.68 26.38
N PHE A 522 -13.75 21.73 26.53
CA PHE A 522 -14.94 21.62 25.66
C PHE A 522 -15.89 22.80 25.84
N ASP A 523 -16.15 23.22 27.07
CA ASP A 523 -17.02 24.37 27.38
C ASP A 523 -16.44 25.64 26.77
N GLU A 524 -15.11 25.88 26.90
CA GLU A 524 -14.44 27.01 26.25
C GLU A 524 -14.49 26.92 24.73
N LEU A 525 -14.26 25.71 24.19
CA LEU A 525 -14.25 25.48 22.74
C LEU A 525 -15.62 25.73 22.12
N SER A 526 -16.70 25.40 22.82
CA SER A 526 -18.09 25.53 22.32
C SER A 526 -18.59 26.99 22.35
N GLN A 527 -17.99 27.89 23.14
CA GLN A 527 -18.44 29.28 23.25
C GLN A 527 -18.48 30.00 21.90
N GLY A 528 -19.65 30.50 21.53
CA GLY A 528 -19.88 31.25 20.29
C GLY A 528 -19.82 30.42 19.00
N ARG A 529 -19.81 29.11 19.09
CA ARG A 529 -19.80 28.20 17.95
C ARG A 529 -21.02 27.29 17.96
N THR A 530 -21.44 26.87 16.77
CA THR A 530 -22.46 25.84 16.62
C THR A 530 -21.86 24.49 16.99
N THR A 531 -22.42 23.83 17.98
CA THR A 531 -21.82 22.60 18.52
C THR A 531 -22.83 21.45 18.54
N LEU A 532 -22.49 20.32 17.90
CA LEU A 532 -23.20 19.06 18.03
C LEU A 532 -22.37 18.14 18.92
N ILE A 533 -22.95 17.68 20.02
CA ILE A 533 -22.26 16.82 20.99
C ILE A 533 -22.94 15.47 21.04
N ILE A 534 -22.23 14.39 20.72
CA ILE A 534 -22.69 13.02 21.01
C ILE A 534 -22.43 12.79 22.49
N ALA A 535 -23.45 13.06 23.30
CA ALA A 535 -23.29 13.09 24.73
C ALA A 535 -23.59 11.72 25.38
N HIS A 536 -22.63 11.29 26.20
CA HIS A 536 -22.74 10.09 27.04
C HIS A 536 -22.80 10.42 28.54
N ARG A 537 -22.67 11.71 28.91
CA ARG A 537 -22.65 12.19 30.31
C ARG A 537 -23.78 13.14 30.62
N LEU A 538 -24.33 12.99 31.81
CA LEU A 538 -25.43 13.82 32.27
C LEU A 538 -25.06 15.31 32.43
N SER A 539 -23.81 15.62 32.79
CA SER A 539 -23.30 16.99 32.90
C SER A 539 -23.37 17.72 31.56
N THR A 540 -22.85 17.10 30.51
CA THR A 540 -22.83 17.64 29.15
C THR A 540 -24.24 17.79 28.56
N ILE A 541 -25.10 16.75 28.81
CA ILE A 541 -26.50 16.78 28.36
C ILE A 541 -27.25 17.95 28.98
N ARG A 542 -27.03 18.22 30.29
CA ARG A 542 -27.69 19.33 31.01
C ARG A 542 -27.23 20.72 30.57
N ALA A 543 -25.98 20.86 30.13
CA ALA A 543 -25.39 22.11 29.72
C ALA A 543 -25.79 22.53 28.28
N ALA A 544 -26.30 21.59 27.47
CA ALA A 544 -26.72 21.88 26.11
C ALA A 544 -27.98 22.74 26.06
N ASP A 545 -28.07 23.64 25.10
CA ASP A 545 -29.24 24.50 24.85
C ASP A 545 -30.45 23.65 24.46
N ARG A 546 -30.22 22.60 23.66
CA ARG A 546 -31.24 21.67 23.16
C ARG A 546 -30.71 20.24 23.12
N ILE A 547 -31.61 19.30 23.31
CA ILE A 547 -31.33 17.87 23.31
C ILE A 547 -32.18 17.21 22.23
N LEU A 548 -31.57 16.36 21.42
CA LEU A 548 -32.21 15.50 20.43
C LEU A 548 -32.04 14.05 20.83
N VAL A 549 -33.15 13.35 21.01
CA VAL A 549 -33.15 11.91 21.28
C VAL A 549 -33.28 11.14 19.99
N ILE A 550 -32.22 10.45 19.58
CA ILE A 550 -32.20 9.65 18.36
C ILE A 550 -32.40 8.17 18.70
N GLN A 551 -33.48 7.59 18.19
CA GLN A 551 -33.82 6.16 18.35
C GLN A 551 -34.22 5.57 16.99
N ASN A 552 -33.68 4.40 16.66
CA ASN A 552 -33.98 3.68 15.44
C ASN A 552 -33.90 4.59 14.18
N GLY A 553 -32.87 5.40 14.11
CA GLY A 553 -32.61 6.29 12.97
C GLY A 553 -33.54 7.49 12.85
N ARG A 554 -34.35 7.80 13.86
CA ARG A 554 -35.31 8.94 13.85
C ARG A 554 -35.12 9.81 15.08
N ILE A 555 -35.49 11.10 14.98
CA ILE A 555 -35.59 11.98 16.13
C ILE A 555 -36.89 11.63 16.84
N ALA A 556 -36.79 11.01 18.04
CA ALA A 556 -37.91 10.60 18.85
C ALA A 556 -38.44 11.72 19.75
N GLU A 557 -37.54 12.54 20.29
CA GLU A 557 -37.88 13.65 21.18
C GLU A 557 -36.87 14.81 20.95
N GLU A 558 -37.36 16.02 21.14
CA GLU A 558 -36.57 17.26 21.00
C GLU A 558 -37.03 18.27 22.06
N GLY A 559 -36.06 18.93 22.70
CA GLY A 559 -36.38 19.98 23.71
C GLY A 559 -35.24 20.24 24.69
N SER A 560 -35.45 21.14 25.63
CA SER A 560 -34.53 21.35 26.75
C SER A 560 -34.61 20.22 27.79
N HIS A 561 -33.55 20.08 28.58
CA HIS A 561 -33.48 19.10 29.67
C HIS A 561 -34.77 19.07 30.54
N ARG A 562 -35.27 20.24 30.92
CA ARG A 562 -36.48 20.36 31.76
C ARG A 562 -37.74 19.91 31.01
N GLN A 563 -37.90 20.28 29.77
CA GLN A 563 -39.03 19.90 28.93
C GLN A 563 -39.09 18.37 28.73
N LEU A 564 -37.96 17.78 28.37
CA LEU A 564 -37.89 16.34 28.09
C LEU A 564 -38.08 15.48 29.37
N LEU A 565 -37.63 15.94 30.54
CA LEU A 565 -37.93 15.27 31.80
C LEU A 565 -39.42 15.31 32.10
N ALA A 566 -40.08 16.45 31.86
CA ALA A 566 -41.51 16.61 32.11
C ALA A 566 -42.37 15.73 31.18
N LEU A 567 -41.90 15.44 29.96
CA LEU A 567 -42.57 14.51 29.04
C LEU A 567 -42.58 13.05 29.51
N ASN A 568 -41.69 12.69 30.45
CA ASN A 568 -41.52 11.33 30.98
C ASN A 568 -41.37 10.25 29.88
N GLY A 569 -40.73 10.62 28.77
CA GLY A 569 -40.57 9.85 27.57
C GLY A 569 -39.27 9.05 27.49
N ALA A 570 -38.70 8.91 26.30
CA ALA A 570 -37.46 8.19 26.04
C ALA A 570 -36.26 8.83 26.75
N TYR A 571 -36.18 10.18 26.75
CA TYR A 571 -35.16 10.93 27.47
C TYR A 571 -35.18 10.68 28.96
N ALA A 572 -36.36 10.77 29.58
CA ALA A 572 -36.49 10.57 31.00
C ALA A 572 -36.06 9.17 31.45
N ARG A 573 -36.40 8.14 30.65
CA ARG A 573 -35.93 6.76 30.90
C ARG A 573 -34.42 6.64 30.80
N LEU A 574 -33.78 7.20 29.77
CA LEU A 574 -32.31 7.22 29.60
C LEU A 574 -31.63 7.94 30.75
N TYR A 575 -32.17 9.09 31.16
CA TYR A 575 -31.66 9.88 32.25
C TYR A 575 -31.71 9.11 33.58
N LEU A 576 -32.85 8.53 33.93
CA LEU A 576 -33.02 7.75 35.17
C LEU A 576 -32.11 6.52 35.21
N THR A 577 -31.89 5.85 34.09
CA THR A 577 -31.00 4.70 34.02
C THR A 577 -29.54 5.10 34.28
N GLN A 578 -29.10 6.25 33.81
CA GLN A 578 -27.75 6.76 34.04
C GLN A 578 -27.55 7.34 35.43
N ASP A 579 -28.56 8.03 35.96
CA ASP A 579 -28.53 8.64 37.31
C ASP A 579 -28.52 7.54 38.42
N LEU A 580 -29.32 6.48 38.26
CA LEU A 580 -29.31 5.31 39.16
C LEU A 580 -28.00 4.52 39.09
N GLY A 581 -27.36 4.41 37.88
CA GLY A 581 -26.04 3.79 37.73
C GLY A 581 -24.91 4.56 38.44
N GLY A 582 -25.02 5.91 38.51
CA GLY A 582 -24.11 6.77 39.27
C GLY A 582 -24.29 6.66 40.80
N ALA A 583 -25.50 6.38 41.28
CA ALA A 583 -25.79 6.24 42.72
C ALA A 583 -25.24 4.92 43.31
N TYR A 584 -25.14 3.86 42.53
CA TYR A 584 -24.57 2.57 43.00
C TYR A 584 -23.04 2.51 42.96
N GLY A 585 -22.38 3.46 42.35
CA GLY A 585 -20.89 3.56 42.28
C GLY A 585 -20.26 4.37 43.42
N GLN A 586 -21.06 4.97 44.32
CA GLN A 586 -20.59 5.78 45.46
C GLN A 586 -20.92 5.17 46.83
N ALA A 587 -21.38 3.93 46.92
CA ALA A 587 -21.64 3.21 48.16
C ALA A 587 -20.56 2.18 48.47
#